data_c9cc516b2b21d77d0e08e1889b98df5a
#
_entry.id   c9cc516b2b21d77d0e08e1889b98df5a
#
_cell.length_a   1.000
_cell.length_b   1.000
_cell.length_c   1.000
_cell.angle_alpha   90.00
_cell.angle_beta   90.00
_cell.angle_gamma   90.00
#
_symmetry.space_group_name_H-M   'P 1'
#
loop_
_entity.id
_entity.type
_entity.pdbx_description
1 polymer ?
#
loop_
_entity_poly.entity_id
_entity_poly.type
_entity_poly.pdbx_seq_one_letter_code
_entity_poly.pdbx_strand_id
1 'polypeptide(L)'
;MEYKRLPRKTARAIPLVIGASLFVALMGAVVKFLSQQITTESLLFWRNTVSLIILYPFILRGAKGGRVAESLKTKEWKLQLVRGIASYFAVYFFFFSLKYLDLTDSVLLFNTIPIFIPIVALLWKRILIVHRLWWGIGTAFLGIIFVLNPTPSLFQPASLIALASGISGAISLVSLRLAHSSEPIERSMFYVFGIGAVIAGIWTFFTFEKSWGHLNTDIIALLVLMGFLSFCYQSCMSWAAHYAPFRLVST
;
A
#
# COMPACT_ATOMS: atom_id res chain seq x y z
N MET A 1 -21.80 28.62 12.94
CA MET A 1 -20.87 27.49 12.64
C MET A 1 -19.95 27.95 11.55
N GLU A 2 -18.74 28.38 11.90
CA GLU A 2 -17.76 28.85 10.93
C GLU A 2 -17.15 27.61 10.25
N TYR A 3 -17.46 27.42 8.99
CA TYR A 3 -16.92 26.34 8.14
C TYR A 3 -15.45 26.65 7.89
N LYS A 4 -14.59 26.22 8.82
CA LYS A 4 -13.14 26.42 8.73
C LYS A 4 -12.66 25.72 7.46
N ARG A 5 -12.43 26.47 6.39
CA ARG A 5 -11.94 25.96 5.10
C ARG A 5 -10.73 25.06 5.35
N LEU A 6 -10.77 23.85 4.80
CA LEU A 6 -9.65 22.92 4.85
C LEU A 6 -8.38 23.66 4.37
N PRO A 7 -7.26 23.57 5.08
CA PRO A 7 -6.03 24.20 4.63
C PRO A 7 -5.71 23.73 3.21
N ARG A 8 -5.35 24.64 2.30
CA ARG A 8 -5.09 24.38 0.87
C ARG A 8 -4.24 23.13 0.61
N LYS A 9 -3.33 22.80 1.51
CA LYS A 9 -2.50 21.59 1.44
C LYS A 9 -3.34 20.30 1.59
N THR A 10 -4.28 20.27 2.51
CA THR A 10 -5.15 19.10 2.73
C THR A 10 -6.12 18.88 1.57
N ALA A 11 -6.60 19.94 0.92
CA ALA A 11 -7.45 19.83 -0.26
C ALA A 11 -6.73 19.14 -1.45
N ARG A 12 -5.40 19.29 -1.57
CA ARG A 12 -4.60 18.60 -2.59
C ARG A 12 -4.41 17.10 -2.33
N ALA A 13 -4.56 16.64 -1.10
CA ALA A 13 -4.45 15.21 -0.76
C ALA A 13 -5.68 14.41 -1.25
N ILE A 14 -6.87 15.02 -1.31
CA ILE A 14 -8.10 14.34 -1.68
C ILE A 14 -8.03 13.70 -3.07
N PRO A 15 -7.71 14.41 -4.17
CA PRO A 15 -7.63 13.80 -5.49
C PRO A 15 -6.55 12.72 -5.60
N LEU A 16 -5.46 12.84 -4.83
CA LEU A 16 -4.41 11.83 -4.79
C LEU A 16 -4.91 10.54 -4.11
N VAL A 17 -5.69 10.64 -3.04
CA VAL A 17 -6.29 9.47 -2.38
C VAL A 17 -7.32 8.81 -3.29
N ILE A 18 -8.16 9.59 -3.99
CA ILE A 18 -9.12 9.05 -4.96
C ILE A 18 -8.38 8.33 -6.09
N GLY A 19 -7.34 8.94 -6.65
CA GLY A 19 -6.49 8.31 -7.67
C GLY A 19 -5.83 7.03 -7.17
N ALA A 20 -5.31 7.03 -5.94
CA ALA A 20 -4.74 5.83 -5.32
C ALA A 20 -5.78 4.70 -5.19
N SER A 21 -7.01 5.03 -4.77
CA SER A 21 -8.10 4.05 -4.67
C SER A 21 -8.47 3.46 -6.02
N LEU A 22 -8.48 4.28 -7.08
CA LEU A 22 -8.71 3.80 -8.45
C LEU A 22 -7.60 2.84 -8.90
N PHE A 23 -6.33 3.21 -8.70
CA PHE A 23 -5.20 2.37 -9.11
C PHE A 23 -5.17 1.04 -8.34
N VAL A 24 -5.48 1.02 -7.05
CA VAL A 24 -5.54 -0.24 -6.29
C VAL A 24 -6.71 -1.12 -6.70
N ALA A 25 -7.85 -0.53 -7.05
CA ALA A 25 -8.99 -1.29 -7.55
C ALA A 25 -8.70 -1.95 -8.91
N LEU A 26 -8.13 -1.18 -9.85
CA LEU A 26 -7.69 -1.71 -11.15
C LEU A 26 -6.62 -2.80 -10.99
N MET A 27 -5.64 -2.57 -10.12
CA MET A 27 -4.61 -3.57 -9.79
C MET A 27 -5.25 -4.83 -9.21
N GLY A 28 -6.23 -4.71 -8.31
CA GLY A 28 -6.95 -5.85 -7.74
C GLY A 28 -7.67 -6.69 -8.80
N ALA A 29 -8.30 -6.06 -9.79
CA ALA A 29 -8.94 -6.76 -10.91
C ALA A 29 -7.92 -7.55 -11.74
N VAL A 30 -6.78 -6.94 -12.10
CA VAL A 30 -5.69 -7.61 -12.83
C VAL A 30 -5.15 -8.79 -12.01
N VAL A 31 -4.93 -8.59 -10.71
CA VAL A 31 -4.43 -9.64 -9.81
C VAL A 31 -5.43 -10.78 -9.67
N LYS A 32 -6.73 -10.50 -9.55
CA LYS A 32 -7.78 -11.54 -9.48
C LYS A 32 -7.73 -12.47 -10.68
N PHE A 33 -7.52 -11.92 -11.87
CA PHE A 33 -7.35 -12.70 -13.10
C PHE A 33 -6.04 -13.52 -13.08
N LEU A 34 -4.90 -12.89 -12.75
CA LEU A 34 -3.58 -13.54 -12.76
C LEU A 34 -3.41 -14.55 -11.62
N SER A 35 -4.09 -14.38 -10.49
CA SER A 35 -3.95 -15.25 -9.30
C SER A 35 -4.41 -16.70 -9.53
N GLN A 36 -5.14 -16.95 -10.60
CA GLN A 36 -5.54 -18.30 -11.01
C GLN A 36 -4.43 -19.05 -11.76
N GLN A 37 -3.45 -18.31 -12.32
CA GLN A 37 -2.41 -18.86 -13.18
C GLN A 37 -1.01 -18.73 -12.57
N ILE A 38 -0.79 -17.74 -11.71
CA ILE A 38 0.51 -17.39 -11.14
C ILE A 38 0.40 -17.37 -9.61
N THR A 39 1.46 -17.80 -8.94
CA THR A 39 1.53 -17.76 -7.46
C THR A 39 1.57 -16.32 -6.94
N THR A 40 1.05 -16.12 -5.73
CA THR A 40 1.01 -14.77 -5.10
C THR A 40 2.41 -14.19 -4.96
N GLU A 41 3.39 -15.01 -4.63
CA GLU A 41 4.79 -14.64 -4.45
C GLU A 41 5.38 -14.08 -5.74
N SER A 42 5.14 -14.76 -6.86
CA SER A 42 5.60 -14.33 -8.19
C SER A 42 4.91 -13.06 -8.65
N LEU A 43 3.61 -12.92 -8.39
CA LEU A 43 2.90 -11.67 -8.65
C LEU A 43 3.53 -10.50 -7.89
N LEU A 44 3.86 -10.69 -6.62
CA LEU A 44 4.52 -9.65 -5.81
C LEU A 44 5.94 -9.36 -6.28
N PHE A 45 6.69 -10.38 -6.71
CA PHE A 45 8.02 -10.18 -7.26
C PHE A 45 7.98 -9.32 -8.52
N TRP A 46 7.16 -9.67 -9.50
CA TRP A 46 6.99 -8.89 -10.72
C TRP A 46 6.49 -7.48 -10.44
N ARG A 47 5.47 -7.35 -9.61
CA ARG A 47 4.93 -6.06 -9.18
C ARG A 47 6.03 -5.14 -8.64
N ASN A 48 6.82 -5.60 -7.68
CA ASN A 48 7.83 -4.78 -7.03
C ASN A 48 9.00 -4.49 -7.98
N THR A 49 9.44 -5.47 -8.77
CA THR A 49 10.53 -5.32 -9.75
C THR A 49 10.18 -4.31 -10.82
N VAL A 50 9.01 -4.43 -11.45
CA VAL A 50 8.55 -3.47 -12.46
C VAL A 50 8.40 -2.07 -11.86
N SER A 51 7.83 -1.95 -10.64
CA SER A 51 7.72 -0.66 -9.96
C SER A 51 9.09 -0.04 -9.66
N LEU A 52 10.12 -0.84 -9.31
CA LEU A 52 11.49 -0.38 -9.12
C LEU A 52 12.11 0.14 -10.43
N ILE A 53 11.91 -0.59 -11.52
CA ILE A 53 12.41 -0.18 -12.85
C ILE A 53 11.81 1.17 -13.24
N ILE A 54 10.50 1.35 -13.02
CA ILE A 54 9.82 2.63 -13.31
C ILE A 54 10.30 3.75 -12.39
N LEU A 55 10.59 3.44 -11.12
CA LEU A 55 11.07 4.41 -10.13
C LEU A 55 12.51 4.87 -10.41
N TYR A 56 13.34 4.01 -11.02
CA TYR A 56 14.78 4.27 -11.20
C TYR A 56 15.12 5.61 -11.85
N PRO A 57 14.49 6.02 -12.98
CA PRO A 57 14.76 7.33 -13.58
C PRO A 57 14.41 8.52 -12.67
N PHE A 58 13.44 8.39 -11.78
CA PHE A 58 13.11 9.44 -10.82
C PHE A 58 14.20 9.58 -9.74
N ILE A 59 14.76 8.44 -9.28
CA ILE A 59 15.91 8.46 -8.36
C ILE A 59 17.12 9.11 -9.01
N LEU A 60 17.42 8.80 -10.28
CA LEU A 60 18.51 9.41 -11.02
C LEU A 60 18.37 10.94 -11.12
N ARG A 61 17.17 11.44 -11.39
CA ARG A 61 16.88 12.89 -11.45
C ARG A 61 17.04 13.58 -10.09
N GLY A 62 16.73 12.86 -8.99
CA GLY A 62 16.90 13.37 -7.63
C GLY A 62 18.35 13.30 -7.11
N ALA A 63 19.20 12.49 -7.74
CA ALA A 63 20.59 12.28 -7.33
C ALA A 63 21.48 13.45 -7.77
N LYS A 64 21.77 14.37 -6.84
CA LYS A 64 22.72 15.46 -7.07
C LYS A 64 24.12 14.91 -7.40
N GLY A 65 24.65 15.26 -8.57
CA GLY A 65 26.00 14.83 -9.00
C GLY A 65 26.13 13.35 -9.34
N GLY A 66 25.03 12.64 -9.70
CA GLY A 66 25.08 11.26 -10.17
C GLY A 66 25.33 10.20 -9.09
N ARG A 67 25.40 10.58 -7.81
CA ARG A 67 25.65 9.65 -6.69
C ARG A 67 24.37 9.02 -6.16
N VAL A 68 23.84 8.04 -6.87
CA VAL A 68 22.60 7.33 -6.50
C VAL A 68 22.70 6.71 -5.11
N ALA A 69 23.82 6.11 -4.75
CA ALA A 69 24.03 5.47 -3.45
C ALA A 69 23.90 6.46 -2.28
N GLU A 70 24.35 7.70 -2.44
CA GLU A 70 24.19 8.75 -1.42
C GLU A 70 22.73 9.23 -1.32
N SER A 71 22.04 9.30 -2.45
CA SER A 71 20.61 9.66 -2.49
C SER A 71 19.73 8.62 -1.79
N LEU A 72 20.14 7.36 -1.74
CA LEU A 72 19.42 6.27 -1.12
C LEU A 72 19.78 6.06 0.37
N LYS A 73 20.85 6.68 0.89
CA LYS A 73 21.17 6.60 2.33
C LYS A 73 20.08 7.24 3.17
N THR A 74 19.59 6.49 4.15
CA THR A 74 18.57 6.93 5.09
C THR A 74 19.10 6.92 6.53
N LYS A 75 18.71 7.93 7.31
CA LYS A 75 18.94 7.94 8.77
C LYS A 75 17.87 7.11 9.50
N GLU A 76 16.70 6.97 8.90
CA GLU A 76 15.53 6.29 9.47
C GLU A 76 15.38 4.85 8.95
N TRP A 77 16.49 4.11 8.80
CA TRP A 77 16.49 2.78 8.19
C TRP A 77 15.54 1.79 8.88
N LYS A 78 15.38 1.89 10.22
CA LYS A 78 14.45 1.04 10.99
C LYS A 78 13.00 1.28 10.58
N LEU A 79 12.61 2.54 10.42
CA LEU A 79 11.25 2.89 9.96
C LEU A 79 11.02 2.46 8.51
N GLN A 80 12.03 2.62 7.65
CA GLN A 80 11.94 2.16 6.25
C GLN A 80 11.84 0.63 6.17
N LEU A 81 12.59 -0.11 7.01
CA LEU A 81 12.52 -1.56 7.08
C LEU A 81 11.13 -2.02 7.54
N VAL A 82 10.62 -1.48 8.65
CA VAL A 82 9.27 -1.81 9.15
C VAL A 82 8.20 -1.46 8.09
N ARG A 83 8.33 -0.29 7.45
CA ARG A 83 7.42 0.12 6.36
C ARG A 83 7.45 -0.85 5.19
N GLY A 84 8.64 -1.25 4.72
CA GLY A 84 8.80 -2.17 3.59
C GLY A 84 8.21 -3.54 3.89
N ILE A 85 8.53 -4.11 5.04
CA ILE A 85 8.01 -5.41 5.49
C ILE A 85 6.49 -5.35 5.66
N ALA A 86 5.97 -4.33 6.36
CA ALA A 86 4.54 -4.17 6.58
C ALA A 86 3.79 -3.94 5.26
N SER A 87 4.37 -3.16 4.32
CA SER A 87 3.80 -2.97 2.98
C SER A 87 3.76 -4.26 2.18
N TYR A 88 4.82 -5.07 2.25
CA TYR A 88 4.86 -6.38 1.61
C TYR A 88 3.73 -7.28 2.13
N PHE A 89 3.62 -7.45 3.45
CA PHE A 89 2.57 -8.30 4.04
C PHE A 89 1.16 -7.75 3.80
N ALA A 90 0.97 -6.43 3.79
CA ALA A 90 -0.31 -5.84 3.44
C ALA A 90 -0.79 -6.29 2.06
N VAL A 91 0.08 -6.22 1.06
CA VAL A 91 -0.27 -6.61 -0.31
C VAL A 91 -0.29 -8.14 -0.47
N TYR A 92 0.60 -8.86 0.21
CA TYR A 92 0.60 -10.33 0.21
C TYR A 92 -0.73 -10.88 0.71
N PHE A 93 -1.18 -10.46 1.88
CA PHE A 93 -2.45 -10.91 2.45
C PHE A 93 -3.65 -10.49 1.60
N PHE A 94 -3.60 -9.28 1.02
CA PHE A 94 -4.63 -8.82 0.08
C PHE A 94 -4.69 -9.72 -1.18
N PHE A 95 -3.56 -9.97 -1.85
CA PHE A 95 -3.51 -10.83 -3.04
C PHE A 95 -3.86 -12.29 -2.72
N PHE A 96 -3.41 -12.77 -1.57
CA PHE A 96 -3.74 -14.11 -1.11
C PHE A 96 -5.24 -14.27 -0.84
N SER A 97 -5.87 -13.27 -0.23
CA SER A 97 -7.31 -13.28 0.02
C SER A 97 -8.15 -13.34 -1.26
N LEU A 98 -7.68 -12.71 -2.35
CA LEU A 98 -8.34 -12.73 -3.66
C LEU A 98 -8.48 -14.13 -4.27
N LYS A 99 -7.73 -15.12 -3.79
CA LYS A 99 -7.88 -16.52 -4.22
C LYS A 99 -9.13 -17.20 -3.62
N TYR A 100 -9.53 -16.76 -2.43
CA TYR A 100 -10.56 -17.41 -1.63
C TYR A 100 -11.81 -16.56 -1.46
N LEU A 101 -11.67 -15.24 -1.51
CA LEU A 101 -12.76 -14.28 -1.35
C LEU A 101 -13.08 -13.59 -2.68
N ASP A 102 -14.28 -13.05 -2.76
CA ASP A 102 -14.64 -12.14 -3.84
C ASP A 102 -13.79 -10.85 -3.77
N LEU A 103 -13.59 -10.23 -4.94
CA LEU A 103 -12.85 -8.98 -5.03
C LEU A 103 -13.43 -7.90 -4.11
N THR A 104 -14.76 -7.82 -4.03
CA THR A 104 -15.51 -6.89 -3.20
C THR A 104 -15.16 -7.04 -1.71
N ASP A 105 -15.20 -8.29 -1.20
CA ASP A 105 -14.93 -8.59 0.22
C ASP A 105 -13.46 -8.38 0.56
N SER A 106 -12.55 -8.78 -0.34
CA SER A 106 -11.11 -8.53 -0.17
C SER A 106 -10.78 -7.04 -0.12
N VAL A 107 -11.38 -6.24 -1.02
CA VAL A 107 -11.21 -4.77 -1.06
C VAL A 107 -11.86 -4.11 0.17
N LEU A 108 -13.02 -4.58 0.63
CA LEU A 108 -13.65 -4.08 1.85
C LEU A 108 -12.71 -4.24 3.06
N LEU A 109 -12.17 -5.45 3.23
CA LEU A 109 -11.29 -5.77 4.36
C LEU A 109 -9.93 -5.03 4.26
N PHE A 110 -9.38 -4.89 3.06
CA PHE A 110 -8.19 -4.05 2.84
C PHE A 110 -8.47 -2.58 3.21
N ASN A 111 -9.64 -2.05 2.89
CA ASN A 111 -10.03 -0.67 3.23
C ASN A 111 -10.34 -0.45 4.74
N THR A 112 -10.16 -1.46 5.60
CA THR A 112 -10.14 -1.26 7.07
C THR A 112 -8.88 -0.54 7.58
N ILE A 113 -7.89 -0.30 6.73
CA ILE A 113 -6.65 0.44 7.06
C ILE A 113 -6.93 1.70 7.90
N PRO A 114 -7.86 2.60 7.55
CA PRO A 114 -8.13 3.81 8.33
C PRO A 114 -8.59 3.54 9.77
N ILE A 115 -9.22 2.40 10.02
CA ILE A 115 -9.66 2.00 11.38
C ILE A 115 -8.43 1.63 12.24
N PHE A 116 -7.44 0.96 11.64
CA PHE A 116 -6.25 0.52 12.36
C PHE A 116 -5.18 1.60 12.51
N ILE A 117 -5.16 2.64 11.66
CA ILE A 117 -4.19 3.75 11.78
C ILE A 117 -4.19 4.38 13.18
N PRO A 118 -5.34 4.77 13.77
CA PRO A 118 -5.41 5.30 15.13
C PRO A 118 -4.83 4.34 16.17
N ILE A 119 -5.20 3.06 16.06
CA ILE A 119 -4.78 2.03 17.00
C ILE A 119 -3.25 1.84 16.95
N VAL A 120 -2.70 1.71 15.74
CA VAL A 120 -1.25 1.58 15.53
C VAL A 120 -0.50 2.84 16.00
N ALA A 121 -1.01 4.04 15.72
CA ALA A 121 -0.41 5.29 16.15
C ALA A 121 -0.39 5.42 17.69
N LEU A 122 -1.47 5.01 18.35
CA LEU A 122 -1.56 4.97 19.81
C LEU A 122 -0.54 3.99 20.40
N LEU A 123 -0.48 2.76 19.89
CA LEU A 123 0.42 1.72 20.39
C LEU A 123 1.90 2.07 20.17
N TRP A 124 2.23 2.68 19.03
CA TRP A 124 3.62 2.94 18.65
C TRP A 124 4.21 4.22 19.26
N LYS A 125 3.47 5.31 19.21
CA LYS A 125 3.94 6.64 19.64
C LYS A 125 3.13 7.23 20.80
N ARG A 126 2.18 6.48 21.36
CA ARG A 126 1.24 6.95 22.40
C ARG A 126 0.49 8.22 22.01
N ILE A 127 0.24 8.37 20.71
CA ILE A 127 -0.42 9.54 20.16
C ILE A 127 -1.91 9.36 20.34
N LEU A 128 -2.50 10.17 21.22
CA LEU A 128 -3.94 10.20 21.43
C LEU A 128 -4.63 10.83 20.21
N ILE A 129 -5.65 10.15 19.68
CA ILE A 129 -6.43 10.62 18.56
C ILE A 129 -7.73 11.22 19.06
N VAL A 130 -8.09 12.36 18.49
CA VAL A 130 -9.32 13.07 18.86
C VAL A 130 -10.53 12.15 18.67
N HIS A 131 -11.34 12.03 19.71
CA HIS A 131 -12.54 11.18 19.73
C HIS A 131 -13.46 11.43 18.51
N ARG A 132 -13.52 12.66 18.05
CA ARG A 132 -14.30 13.05 16.86
C ARG A 132 -13.89 12.34 15.56
N LEU A 133 -12.64 11.90 15.44
CA LEU A 133 -12.14 11.17 14.27
C LEU A 133 -12.74 9.77 14.17
N TRP A 134 -13.03 9.13 15.28
CA TRP A 134 -13.66 7.81 15.32
C TRP A 134 -15.05 7.79 14.69
N TRP A 135 -15.83 8.85 14.90
CA TRP A 135 -17.14 9.02 14.25
C TRP A 135 -16.99 9.12 12.72
N GLY A 136 -16.01 9.89 12.24
CA GLY A 136 -15.72 10.01 10.81
C GLY A 136 -15.27 8.69 10.18
N ILE A 137 -14.43 7.93 10.89
CA ILE A 137 -13.98 6.60 10.43
C ILE A 137 -15.16 5.62 10.41
N GLY A 138 -15.98 5.58 11.48
CA GLY A 138 -17.13 4.70 11.57
C GLY A 138 -18.18 4.98 10.47
N THR A 139 -18.52 6.24 10.23
CA THR A 139 -19.46 6.60 9.15
C THR A 139 -18.92 6.30 7.76
N ALA A 140 -17.62 6.54 7.51
CA ALA A 140 -16.98 6.19 6.25
C ALA A 140 -16.99 4.67 6.01
N PHE A 141 -16.68 3.88 7.05
CA PHE A 141 -16.67 2.42 6.95
C PHE A 141 -18.09 1.85 6.73
N LEU A 142 -19.11 2.37 7.41
CA LEU A 142 -20.51 2.02 7.14
C LEU A 142 -20.88 2.34 5.69
N GLY A 143 -20.48 3.51 5.17
CA GLY A 143 -20.68 3.86 3.76
C GLY A 143 -20.03 2.84 2.80
N ILE A 144 -18.82 2.37 3.11
CA ILE A 144 -18.13 1.35 2.31
C ILE A 144 -18.90 0.02 2.33
N ILE A 145 -19.40 -0.41 3.50
CA ILE A 145 -20.21 -1.64 3.61
C ILE A 145 -21.46 -1.53 2.75
N PHE A 146 -22.19 -0.41 2.79
CA PHE A 146 -23.39 -0.23 1.98
C PHE A 146 -23.11 -0.24 0.47
N VAL A 147 -22.00 0.35 0.04
CA VAL A 147 -21.63 0.43 -1.38
C VAL A 147 -21.16 -0.94 -1.91
N LEU A 148 -20.35 -1.64 -1.14
CA LEU A 148 -19.74 -2.89 -1.58
C LEU A 148 -20.69 -4.10 -1.44
N ASN A 149 -21.75 -4.00 -0.61
CA ASN A 149 -22.72 -5.07 -0.37
C ASN A 149 -22.05 -6.43 -0.15
N PRO A 150 -21.36 -6.63 0.99
CA PRO A 150 -20.51 -7.79 1.24
C PRO A 150 -21.28 -9.10 1.13
N THR A 151 -20.62 -10.14 0.63
CA THR A 151 -21.20 -11.46 0.43
C THR A 151 -21.08 -12.32 1.70
N PRO A 152 -21.78 -13.46 1.78
CA PRO A 152 -21.61 -14.42 2.88
C PRO A 152 -20.17 -14.96 3.00
N SER A 153 -19.34 -14.82 1.95
CA SER A 153 -17.93 -15.22 1.94
C SER A 153 -17.09 -14.44 2.96
N LEU A 154 -17.58 -13.27 3.41
CA LEU A 154 -16.95 -12.47 4.44
C LEU A 154 -16.78 -13.21 5.78
N PHE A 155 -17.59 -14.20 6.08
CA PHE A 155 -17.52 -15.00 7.31
C PHE A 155 -16.61 -16.22 7.23
N GLN A 156 -15.82 -16.36 6.16
CA GLN A 156 -14.85 -17.43 6.00
C GLN A 156 -13.53 -17.12 6.74
N PRO A 157 -12.74 -18.14 7.14
CA PRO A 157 -11.42 -17.93 7.75
C PRO A 157 -10.46 -17.08 6.91
N ALA A 158 -10.61 -17.11 5.59
CA ALA A 158 -9.84 -16.28 4.65
C ALA A 158 -10.02 -14.77 4.90
N SER A 159 -11.14 -14.35 5.50
CA SER A 159 -11.39 -12.96 5.86
C SER A 159 -10.45 -12.44 6.95
N LEU A 160 -9.98 -13.32 7.84
CA LEU A 160 -8.96 -12.95 8.83
C LEU A 160 -7.63 -12.59 8.17
N ILE A 161 -7.28 -13.28 7.08
CA ILE A 161 -6.08 -12.98 6.28
C ILE A 161 -6.25 -11.63 5.58
N ALA A 162 -7.43 -11.40 4.98
CA ALA A 162 -7.75 -10.11 4.37
C ALA A 162 -7.74 -8.97 5.40
N LEU A 163 -8.24 -9.20 6.62
CA LEU A 163 -8.17 -8.21 7.71
C LEU A 163 -6.74 -7.94 8.15
N ALA A 164 -5.88 -8.97 8.19
CA ALA A 164 -4.44 -8.80 8.47
C ALA A 164 -3.76 -7.90 7.44
N SER A 165 -4.26 -7.84 6.19
CA SER A 165 -3.78 -6.89 5.18
C SER A 165 -4.05 -5.44 5.60
N GLY A 166 -5.23 -5.15 6.15
CA GLY A 166 -5.61 -3.84 6.68
C GLY A 166 -4.71 -3.41 7.84
N ILE A 167 -4.43 -4.31 8.78
CA ILE A 167 -3.52 -4.05 9.92
C ILE A 167 -2.11 -3.75 9.43
N SER A 168 -1.57 -4.61 8.55
CA SER A 168 -0.24 -4.44 7.96
C SER A 168 -0.14 -3.14 7.16
N GLY A 169 -1.19 -2.79 6.40
CA GLY A 169 -1.29 -1.53 5.68
C GLY A 169 -1.28 -0.31 6.61
N ALA A 170 -1.97 -0.39 7.75
CA ALA A 170 -1.94 0.67 8.76
C ALA A 170 -0.55 0.86 9.36
N ILE A 171 0.17 -0.22 9.68
CA ILE A 171 1.57 -0.16 10.16
C ILE A 171 2.45 0.51 9.11
N SER A 172 2.32 0.13 7.84
CA SER A 172 3.08 0.73 6.73
C SER A 172 2.81 2.23 6.58
N LEU A 173 1.54 2.66 6.65
CA LEU A 173 1.17 4.07 6.53
C LEU A 173 1.59 4.91 7.72
N VAL A 174 1.52 4.37 8.94
CA VAL A 174 2.01 5.06 10.14
C VAL A 174 3.53 5.21 10.03
N SER A 175 4.26 4.16 9.64
CA SER A 175 5.71 4.22 9.41
C SER A 175 6.08 5.25 8.35
N LEU A 176 5.35 5.31 7.23
CA LEU A 176 5.51 6.31 6.18
C LEU A 176 5.41 7.72 6.75
N ARG A 177 4.38 8.00 7.53
CA ARG A 177 4.16 9.33 8.10
C ARG A 177 5.22 9.72 9.12
N LEU A 178 5.73 8.76 9.90
CA LEU A 178 6.82 9.00 10.85
C LEU A 178 8.15 9.29 10.12
N ALA A 179 8.44 8.57 9.05
CA ALA A 179 9.66 8.77 8.26
C ALA A 179 9.61 10.03 7.37
N HIS A 180 8.42 10.47 6.99
CA HIS A 180 8.23 11.52 5.96
C HIS A 180 8.69 12.92 6.38
N SER A 181 8.87 13.19 7.67
CA SER A 181 9.40 14.46 8.15
C SER A 181 10.87 14.71 7.76
N SER A 182 11.61 13.66 7.38
CA SER A 182 13.05 13.69 7.14
C SER A 182 13.53 13.08 5.82
N GLU A 183 12.62 12.41 5.04
CA GLU A 183 13.03 11.57 3.92
C GLU A 183 12.31 11.95 2.60
N PRO A 184 13.02 11.98 1.45
CA PRO A 184 12.40 12.12 0.13
C PRO A 184 11.44 10.97 -0.19
N ILE A 185 10.40 11.26 -0.96
CA ILE A 185 9.36 10.28 -1.33
C ILE A 185 9.98 9.13 -2.13
N GLU A 186 10.84 9.43 -3.10
CA GLU A 186 11.49 8.47 -3.99
C GLU A 186 12.34 7.46 -3.20
N ARG A 187 13.07 7.94 -2.19
CA ARG A 187 13.86 7.08 -1.28
C ARG A 187 12.95 6.10 -0.53
N SER A 188 11.88 6.61 0.02
CA SER A 188 10.93 5.81 0.79
C SER A 188 10.21 4.77 -0.09
N MET A 189 9.89 5.11 -1.35
CA MET A 189 9.34 4.17 -2.33
C MET A 189 10.36 3.10 -2.74
N PHE A 190 11.64 3.48 -2.89
CA PHE A 190 12.72 2.53 -3.19
C PHE A 190 12.82 1.44 -2.11
N TYR A 191 12.79 1.81 -0.83
CA TYR A 191 12.82 0.83 0.26
C TYR A 191 11.60 -0.08 0.24
N VAL A 192 10.40 0.44 -0.01
CA VAL A 192 9.18 -0.38 -0.08
C VAL A 192 9.26 -1.41 -1.21
N PHE A 193 9.58 -0.97 -2.42
CA PHE A 193 9.66 -1.88 -3.56
C PHE A 193 10.90 -2.78 -3.48
N GLY A 194 12.03 -2.28 -2.99
CA GLY A 194 13.27 -3.04 -2.84
C GLY A 194 13.12 -4.18 -1.83
N ILE A 195 12.65 -3.87 -0.62
CA ILE A 195 12.40 -4.89 0.41
C ILE A 195 11.34 -5.88 -0.07
N GLY A 196 10.27 -5.39 -0.69
CA GLY A 196 9.23 -6.24 -1.25
C GLY A 196 9.74 -7.16 -2.37
N ALA A 197 10.61 -6.68 -3.26
CA ALA A 197 11.21 -7.48 -4.32
C ALA A 197 12.15 -8.55 -3.75
N VAL A 198 12.96 -8.22 -2.74
CA VAL A 198 13.86 -9.17 -2.08
C VAL A 198 13.07 -10.28 -1.39
N ILE A 199 12.08 -9.94 -0.56
CA ILE A 199 11.27 -10.94 0.14
C ILE A 199 10.52 -11.82 -0.86
N ALA A 200 9.83 -11.22 -1.83
CA ALA A 200 9.11 -11.96 -2.85
C ALA A 200 10.04 -12.81 -3.72
N GLY A 201 11.24 -12.29 -4.07
CA GLY A 201 12.24 -13.00 -4.86
C GLY A 201 12.75 -14.26 -4.17
N ILE A 202 13.01 -14.19 -2.86
CA ILE A 202 13.41 -15.37 -2.07
C ILE A 202 12.32 -16.45 -2.15
N TRP A 203 11.05 -16.10 -1.89
CA TRP A 203 9.94 -17.05 -1.97
C TRP A 203 9.72 -17.58 -3.38
N THR A 204 9.78 -16.72 -4.39
CA THR A 204 9.63 -17.11 -5.80
C THR A 204 10.73 -18.07 -6.24
N PHE A 205 11.97 -17.93 -5.73
CA PHE A 205 13.06 -18.83 -6.01
C PHE A 205 12.79 -20.26 -5.51
N PHE A 206 12.21 -20.40 -4.32
CA PHE A 206 11.84 -21.72 -3.77
C PHE A 206 10.60 -22.33 -4.44
N THR A 207 9.77 -21.53 -5.11
CA THR A 207 8.54 -21.98 -5.80
C THR A 207 8.67 -21.95 -7.33
N PHE A 208 9.91 -21.97 -7.84
CA PHE A 208 10.27 -21.69 -9.25
C PHE A 208 9.47 -22.51 -10.26
N GLU A 209 9.33 -23.84 -10.09
CA GLU A 209 8.65 -24.71 -11.03
C GLU A 209 7.17 -24.40 -11.23
N LYS A 210 6.48 -23.91 -10.18
CA LYS A 210 5.04 -23.55 -10.27
C LYS A 210 4.80 -22.15 -10.87
N SER A 211 5.83 -21.32 -10.93
CA SER A 211 5.68 -19.87 -11.16
C SER A 211 5.93 -19.43 -12.59
N TRP A 212 6.70 -20.19 -13.36
CA TRP A 212 7.25 -19.73 -14.63
C TRP A 212 6.73 -20.51 -15.87
N GLY A 213 5.96 -21.57 -15.65
CA GLY A 213 5.55 -22.50 -16.72
C GLY A 213 4.55 -21.96 -17.76
N HIS A 214 3.95 -20.78 -17.55
CA HIS A 214 2.85 -20.27 -18.38
C HIS A 214 2.99 -18.79 -18.78
N LEU A 215 4.20 -18.28 -18.97
CA LEU A 215 4.43 -16.88 -19.35
C LEU A 215 4.18 -16.66 -20.84
N ASN A 216 2.92 -16.34 -21.20
CA ASN A 216 2.57 -15.84 -22.53
C ASN A 216 2.72 -14.30 -22.57
N THR A 217 2.83 -13.74 -23.78
CA THR A 217 2.96 -12.28 -23.99
C THR A 217 1.87 -11.48 -23.27
N ASP A 218 0.63 -11.99 -23.26
CA ASP A 218 -0.50 -11.33 -22.60
C ASP A 218 -0.33 -11.28 -21.07
N ILE A 219 0.18 -12.37 -20.49
CA ILE A 219 0.48 -12.44 -19.05
C ILE A 219 1.59 -11.45 -18.69
N ILE A 220 2.64 -11.37 -19.49
CA ILE A 220 3.73 -10.41 -19.29
C ILE A 220 3.21 -8.98 -19.36
N ALA A 221 2.35 -8.66 -20.33
CA ALA A 221 1.74 -7.34 -20.44
C ALA A 221 0.91 -6.99 -19.20
N LEU A 222 0.13 -7.94 -18.67
CA LEU A 222 -0.65 -7.75 -17.44
C LEU A 222 0.24 -7.60 -16.20
N LEU A 223 1.37 -8.32 -16.12
CA LEU A 223 2.35 -8.15 -15.03
C LEU A 223 3.00 -6.77 -15.05
N VAL A 224 3.35 -6.27 -16.24
CA VAL A 224 3.89 -4.92 -16.42
C VAL A 224 2.83 -3.87 -16.05
N LEU A 225 1.60 -4.04 -16.51
CA LEU A 225 0.47 -3.18 -16.14
C LEU A 225 0.26 -3.15 -14.62
N MET A 226 0.28 -4.30 -13.97
CA MET A 226 0.15 -4.43 -12.51
C MET A 226 1.27 -3.66 -11.78
N GLY A 227 2.52 -3.78 -12.22
CA GLY A 227 3.65 -3.04 -11.67
C GLY A 227 3.52 -1.53 -11.86
N PHE A 228 3.04 -1.09 -13.03
CA PHE A 228 2.76 0.32 -13.31
C PHE A 228 1.64 0.86 -12.40
N LEU A 229 0.53 0.15 -12.28
CA LEU A 229 -0.57 0.54 -11.39
C LEU A 229 -0.11 0.61 -9.93
N SER A 230 0.74 -0.32 -9.51
CA SER A 230 1.36 -0.31 -8.17
C SER A 230 2.24 0.91 -7.94
N PHE A 231 3.05 1.29 -8.92
CA PHE A 231 3.88 2.50 -8.86
C PHE A 231 3.00 3.76 -8.74
N CYS A 232 1.95 3.87 -9.55
CA CYS A 232 1.00 4.98 -9.49
C CYS A 232 0.29 5.06 -8.14
N TYR A 233 -0.22 3.93 -7.63
CA TYR A 233 -0.83 3.83 -6.30
C TYR A 233 0.12 4.33 -5.21
N GLN A 234 1.34 3.80 -5.17
CA GLN A 234 2.32 4.13 -4.14
C GLN A 234 2.77 5.58 -4.22
N SER A 235 2.91 6.13 -5.44
CA SER A 235 3.22 7.54 -5.66
C SER A 235 2.10 8.43 -5.13
N CYS A 236 0.85 8.17 -5.51
CA CYS A 236 -0.30 8.93 -5.05
C CYS A 236 -0.43 8.91 -3.51
N MET A 237 -0.27 7.73 -2.89
CA MET A 237 -0.34 7.58 -1.43
C MET A 237 0.80 8.31 -0.72
N SER A 238 2.02 8.25 -1.25
CA SER A 238 3.17 8.95 -0.69
C SER A 238 3.01 10.47 -0.78
N TRP A 239 2.56 11.00 -1.93
CA TRP A 239 2.26 12.43 -2.09
C TRP A 239 1.06 12.87 -1.25
N ALA A 240 0.00 12.06 -1.13
CA ALA A 240 -1.13 12.35 -0.25
C ALA A 240 -0.69 12.47 1.21
N ALA A 241 0.17 11.55 1.67
CA ALA A 241 0.75 11.61 3.02
C ALA A 241 1.60 12.88 3.25
N HIS A 242 2.25 13.37 2.18
CA HIS A 242 3.01 14.64 2.23
C HIS A 242 2.12 15.87 2.41
N TYR A 243 0.98 15.91 1.73
CA TYR A 243 0.07 17.06 1.80
C TYR A 243 -0.87 17.03 3.00
N ALA A 244 -1.14 15.87 3.58
CA ALA A 244 -1.97 15.72 4.78
C ALA A 244 -1.08 15.57 6.02
N PRO A 245 -0.66 16.66 6.68
CA PRO A 245 0.15 16.58 7.88
C PRO A 245 -0.61 15.82 8.96
N PHE A 246 0.13 15.00 9.70
CA PHE A 246 -0.35 14.32 10.90
C PHE A 246 -0.65 15.40 11.96
N ARG A 247 -1.77 16.09 11.89
CA ARG A 247 -2.25 16.90 12.99
C ARG A 247 -2.79 15.97 14.08
N LEU A 248 -1.85 15.39 14.77
CA LEU A 248 -2.07 14.89 16.09
C LEU A 248 -2.19 16.12 16.96
N VAL A 249 -3.36 16.29 17.50
CA VAL A 249 -3.63 17.35 18.45
C VAL A 249 -2.74 17.09 19.67
N SER A 250 -1.64 17.80 19.73
CA SER A 250 -1.01 18.13 20.99
C SER A 250 -1.73 19.38 21.51
N THR A 251 -2.59 19.26 22.44
CA THR A 251 -2.86 20.25 23.46
C THR A 251 -2.60 19.59 24.78
#